data_9841ab0b383c22598a2bea9f75e828f3
#
_entry.id   9841ab0b383c22598a2bea9f75e828f3
#
_cell.length_a   1.000
_cell.length_b   1.000
_cell.length_c   1.000
_cell.angle_alpha   90.00
_cell.angle_beta   90.00
_cell.angle_gamma   90.00
#
_symmetry.space_group_name_H-M   'P 1'
#
loop_
_entity.id
_entity.type
_entity.pdbx_description
1 polymer ?
#
loop_
_entity_poly.entity_id
_entity_poly.type
_entity_poly.pdbx_seq_one_letter_code
_entity_poly.pdbx_strand_id
1 'polypeptide(L)'
;MNWPEFWVNNMFDWLKKKMQPPSVQAEPAPEILGLRLGGGFELDALKLSLLEGQVTFEGAASTQFIQAVGRIILDESHQLLRFYTDDDGFIQVLLDGGTSDDCVAEVKLWYFYQTRPVDGDAAWNRLLDRELVQPEWDLDGQIFTKAWDNTRPVAMTETTWLHDDSRSETDQFVMIYERPLADTDDVEVLMVAAEEKILHNRAEHSLILGTGVDLSPTDFKFIS
;
A
#
# COMPACT_ATOMS: atom_id res chain seq x y z
N MET A 1 -3.58 -22.94 1.86
CA MET A 1 -4.68 -22.89 0.88
C MET A 1 -4.12 -22.19 -0.33
N ASN A 2 -3.97 -22.86 -1.48
CA ASN A 2 -3.34 -22.24 -2.66
C ASN A 2 -4.28 -21.17 -3.20
N TRP A 3 -3.82 -19.93 -3.20
CA TRP A 3 -4.48 -18.82 -3.88
C TRP A 3 -4.49 -19.09 -5.38
N PRO A 4 -5.58 -18.83 -6.11
CA PRO A 4 -5.60 -19.01 -7.56
C PRO A 4 -4.62 -18.01 -8.21
N GLU A 5 -3.71 -18.50 -9.05
CA GLU A 5 -2.76 -17.72 -9.89
C GLU A 5 -3.43 -16.59 -10.72
N PHE A 6 -4.73 -16.57 -10.75
CA PHE A 6 -5.57 -15.59 -11.44
C PHE A 6 -5.48 -14.16 -10.85
N TRP A 7 -5.16 -14.01 -9.55
CA TRP A 7 -5.16 -12.70 -8.88
C TRP A 7 -3.84 -11.94 -9.02
N VAL A 8 -2.72 -12.64 -8.97
CA VAL A 8 -1.39 -12.05 -9.08
C VAL A 8 -1.18 -11.42 -10.46
N ASN A 9 -1.61 -12.09 -11.53
CA ASN A 9 -1.53 -11.56 -12.88
C ASN A 9 -2.48 -10.40 -13.16
N ASN A 10 -3.61 -10.29 -12.46
CA ASN A 10 -4.59 -9.24 -12.73
C ASN A 10 -4.19 -7.86 -12.17
N MET A 11 -3.51 -7.78 -11.04
CA MET A 11 -3.12 -6.47 -10.47
C MET A 11 -2.04 -5.80 -11.31
N PHE A 12 -1.02 -6.55 -11.76
CA PHE A 12 0.02 -6.02 -12.64
C PHE A 12 -0.42 -5.88 -14.10
N ASP A 13 -1.29 -6.75 -14.62
CA ASP A 13 -1.89 -6.56 -15.94
C ASP A 13 -2.85 -5.37 -15.98
N TRP A 14 -3.49 -5.07 -14.88
CA TRP A 14 -4.32 -3.90 -14.69
C TRP A 14 -3.49 -2.60 -14.70
N LEU A 15 -2.34 -2.57 -14.03
CA LEU A 15 -1.38 -1.47 -14.07
C LEU A 15 -0.80 -1.23 -15.49
N LYS A 16 -0.57 -2.28 -16.28
CA LYS A 16 0.03 -2.21 -17.62
C LYS A 16 -0.88 -1.65 -18.72
N LYS A 17 -2.19 -1.52 -18.52
CA LYS A 17 -3.16 -1.21 -19.58
C LYS A 17 -3.36 0.26 -19.92
N LYS A 18 -2.62 1.23 -19.35
CA LYS A 18 -2.81 2.65 -19.64
C LYS A 18 -1.56 3.28 -20.27
N MET A 19 -1.50 3.26 -21.60
CA MET A 19 -0.55 4.07 -22.38
C MET A 19 -1.18 5.42 -22.74
N GLN A 20 -0.60 6.53 -22.29
CA GLN A 20 -0.70 7.85 -22.93
C GLN A 20 0.69 8.26 -23.44
N PRO A 21 0.77 8.90 -24.63
CA PRO A 21 2.06 9.26 -25.20
C PRO A 21 2.73 10.40 -24.43
N PRO A 22 4.05 10.42 -24.31
CA PRO A 22 4.80 11.40 -23.52
C PRO A 22 4.99 12.71 -24.29
N SER A 23 4.69 13.82 -23.62
CA SER A 23 5.31 15.10 -23.94
C SER A 23 5.52 15.86 -22.63
N VAL A 24 6.72 15.91 -22.21
CA VAL A 24 7.46 16.57 -21.13
C VAL A 24 8.40 15.52 -20.56
N GLN A 25 9.64 15.88 -20.29
CA GLN A 25 10.62 15.00 -19.65
C GLN A 25 9.98 14.34 -18.44
N ALA A 26 9.82 13.03 -18.52
CA ALA A 26 9.13 12.28 -17.48
C ALA A 26 9.95 12.41 -16.19
N GLU A 27 9.33 12.94 -15.13
CA GLU A 27 9.93 12.93 -13.80
C GLU A 27 10.30 11.49 -13.45
N PRO A 28 11.53 11.19 -13.00
CA PRO A 28 11.92 9.83 -12.65
C PRO A 28 11.09 9.32 -11.47
N ALA A 29 10.97 7.99 -11.36
CA ALA A 29 10.39 7.38 -10.17
C ALA A 29 11.19 7.81 -8.93
N PRO A 30 10.52 8.17 -7.84
CA PRO A 30 11.22 8.53 -6.60
C PRO A 30 11.96 7.32 -6.00
N GLU A 31 13.04 7.61 -5.28
CA GLU A 31 13.84 6.63 -4.56
C GLU A 31 14.22 7.16 -3.17
N ILE A 32 14.33 6.26 -2.20
CA ILE A 32 14.67 6.55 -0.79
C ILE A 32 15.25 5.30 -0.11
N LEU A 33 16.20 5.44 0.81
CA LEU A 33 16.84 4.34 1.54
C LEU A 33 17.40 3.23 0.61
N GLY A 34 17.79 3.59 -0.62
CA GLY A 34 18.17 2.64 -1.68
C GLY A 34 17.00 1.94 -2.38
N LEU A 35 15.77 2.05 -1.88
CA LEU A 35 14.58 1.51 -2.54
C LEU A 35 14.31 2.29 -3.82
N ARG A 36 14.17 1.57 -4.94
CA ARG A 36 13.96 2.16 -6.27
C ARG A 36 13.24 1.17 -7.20
N LEU A 37 12.64 1.68 -8.23
CA LEU A 37 12.01 0.86 -9.27
C LEU A 37 13.03 -0.11 -9.89
N GLY A 38 12.70 -1.40 -9.94
CA GLY A 38 13.56 -2.46 -10.43
C GLY A 38 14.66 -2.93 -9.47
N GLY A 39 14.78 -2.31 -8.31
CA GLY A 39 15.64 -2.79 -7.24
C GLY A 39 14.97 -3.88 -6.41
N GLY A 40 15.69 -4.38 -5.42
CA GLY A 40 15.17 -5.34 -4.46
C GLY A 40 15.62 -5.03 -3.04
N PHE A 41 15.03 -5.70 -2.08
CA PHE A 41 15.46 -5.66 -0.69
C PHE A 41 15.34 -7.03 -0.03
N GLU A 42 16.08 -7.22 1.04
CA GLU A 42 15.97 -8.37 1.94
C GLU A 42 15.42 -7.89 3.28
N LEU A 43 14.37 -8.55 3.76
CA LEU A 43 13.83 -8.37 5.11
C LEU A 43 14.68 -9.16 6.12
N ASP A 44 14.83 -8.62 7.31
CA ASP A 44 15.51 -9.31 8.39
C ASP A 44 14.77 -10.58 8.82
N ALA A 45 15.46 -11.71 8.79
CA ALA A 45 14.86 -13.02 9.09
C ALA A 45 14.36 -13.13 10.54
N LEU A 46 15.01 -12.44 11.48
CA LEU A 46 14.57 -12.43 12.88
C LEU A 46 13.27 -11.63 13.01
N LYS A 47 13.16 -10.45 12.37
CA LYS A 47 11.92 -9.67 12.37
C LYS A 47 10.77 -10.49 11.80
N LEU A 48 10.96 -11.16 10.66
CA LEU A 48 9.94 -12.04 10.06
C LEU A 48 9.51 -13.16 11.00
N SER A 49 10.48 -13.81 11.65
CA SER A 49 10.21 -14.90 12.61
C SER A 49 9.44 -14.42 13.84
N LEU A 50 9.67 -13.19 14.31
CA LEU A 50 8.93 -12.60 15.43
C LEU A 50 7.49 -12.24 15.08
N LEU A 51 7.24 -11.90 13.82
CA LEU A 51 5.90 -11.56 13.30
C LEU A 51 5.07 -12.82 12.97
N GLU A 52 5.72 -13.95 12.68
CA GLU A 52 5.07 -15.19 12.26
C GLU A 52 4.02 -15.65 13.29
N GLY A 53 2.79 -15.88 12.82
CA GLY A 53 1.66 -16.30 13.64
C GLY A 53 1.04 -15.18 14.50
N GLN A 54 1.59 -13.97 14.52
CA GLN A 54 1.03 -12.83 15.24
C GLN A 54 0.25 -11.89 14.34
N VAL A 55 0.64 -11.78 13.07
CA VAL A 55 0.04 -10.91 12.06
C VAL A 55 -0.92 -11.69 11.15
N THR A 56 -1.77 -10.98 10.42
CA THR A 56 -2.76 -11.59 9.51
C THR A 56 -2.17 -12.04 8.17
N PHE A 57 -1.04 -11.47 7.74
CA PHE A 57 -0.33 -11.95 6.56
C PHE A 57 0.59 -13.13 6.91
N GLU A 58 0.76 -14.06 5.95
CA GLU A 58 1.58 -15.24 6.11
C GLU A 58 2.54 -15.39 4.92
N GLY A 59 3.70 -16.00 5.17
CA GLY A 59 4.61 -16.44 4.09
C GLY A 59 5.35 -15.30 3.39
N ALA A 60 5.60 -14.18 4.10
CA ALA A 60 6.40 -13.07 3.56
C ALA A 60 7.76 -13.54 3.04
N ALA A 61 8.04 -13.28 1.76
CA ALA A 61 9.35 -13.60 1.19
C ALA A 61 10.44 -12.73 1.81
N SER A 62 11.55 -13.36 2.19
CA SER A 62 12.69 -12.61 2.73
C SER A 62 13.33 -11.68 1.70
N THR A 63 13.32 -12.04 0.42
CA THR A 63 13.82 -11.22 -0.70
C THR A 63 12.67 -10.84 -1.59
N GLN A 64 12.53 -9.55 -1.87
CA GLN A 64 11.45 -9.01 -2.69
C GLN A 64 11.98 -8.01 -3.73
N PHE A 65 11.36 -7.96 -4.92
CA PHE A 65 11.75 -7.09 -6.00
C PHE A 65 10.67 -6.05 -6.30
N ILE A 66 11.09 -4.78 -6.40
CA ILE A 66 10.20 -3.64 -6.58
C ILE A 66 9.73 -3.55 -8.03
N GLN A 67 8.42 -3.70 -8.24
CA GLN A 67 7.75 -3.74 -9.54
C GLN A 67 7.12 -2.40 -9.94
N ALA A 68 6.76 -1.57 -8.94
CA ALA A 68 6.20 -0.26 -9.16
C ALA A 68 6.54 0.66 -7.98
N VAL A 69 6.53 1.98 -8.23
CA VAL A 69 6.74 2.98 -7.18
C VAL A 69 5.58 3.97 -7.20
N GLY A 70 4.94 4.16 -6.06
CA GLY A 70 3.86 5.12 -5.85
C GLY A 70 4.34 6.34 -5.07
N ARG A 71 3.78 7.53 -5.36
CA ARG A 71 3.94 8.74 -4.57
C ARG A 71 2.59 9.37 -4.29
N ILE A 72 2.38 9.72 -3.03
CA ILE A 72 1.21 10.46 -2.56
C ILE A 72 1.70 11.71 -1.85
N ILE A 73 1.26 12.87 -2.28
CA ILE A 73 1.51 14.14 -1.58
C ILE A 73 0.37 14.35 -0.60
N LEU A 74 0.68 14.34 0.70
CA LEU A 74 -0.30 14.54 1.77
C LEU A 74 -0.55 16.03 2.03
N ASP A 75 0.53 16.82 2.07
CA ASP A 75 0.51 18.27 2.24
C ASP A 75 1.83 18.90 1.77
N GLU A 76 2.12 20.14 2.17
CA GLU A 76 3.32 20.88 1.76
C GLU A 76 4.64 20.26 2.29
N SER A 77 4.59 19.48 3.38
CA SER A 77 5.76 18.89 4.05
C SER A 77 5.77 17.37 4.06
N HIS A 78 4.61 16.72 3.90
CA HIS A 78 4.50 15.28 4.04
C HIS A 78 4.17 14.59 2.73
N GLN A 79 4.87 13.51 2.45
CA GLN A 79 4.57 12.62 1.33
C GLN A 79 4.79 11.15 1.71
N LEU A 80 4.05 10.27 1.05
CA LEU A 80 4.26 8.83 1.12
C LEU A 80 4.91 8.35 -0.17
N LEU A 81 5.88 7.48 -0.03
CA LEU A 81 6.41 6.66 -1.12
C LEU A 81 6.04 5.20 -0.86
N ARG A 82 5.54 4.51 -1.89
CA ARG A 82 5.18 3.09 -1.84
C ARG A 82 5.99 2.31 -2.85
N PHE A 83 6.66 1.28 -2.41
CA PHE A 83 7.50 0.41 -3.22
C PHE A 83 6.81 -0.95 -3.32
N TYR A 84 5.99 -1.12 -4.36
CA TYR A 84 5.20 -2.34 -4.60
C TYR A 84 6.09 -3.48 -5.07
N THR A 85 5.92 -4.66 -4.49
CA THR A 85 6.79 -5.80 -4.71
C THR A 85 6.11 -6.93 -5.49
N ASP A 86 6.89 -7.94 -5.84
CA ASP A 86 6.45 -9.20 -6.44
C ASP A 86 5.87 -10.19 -5.41
N ASP A 87 5.78 -9.80 -4.14
CA ASP A 87 5.27 -10.62 -3.02
C ASP A 87 3.91 -10.11 -2.49
N ASP A 88 3.06 -9.57 -3.38
CA ASP A 88 1.72 -9.03 -3.05
C ASP A 88 1.70 -8.01 -1.90
N GLY A 89 2.79 -7.26 -1.75
CA GLY A 89 2.97 -6.27 -0.70
C GLY A 89 3.70 -5.02 -1.18
N PHE A 90 4.00 -4.14 -0.24
CA PHE A 90 4.80 -2.94 -0.50
C PHE A 90 5.45 -2.41 0.77
N ILE A 91 6.62 -1.77 0.62
CA ILE A 91 7.16 -0.89 1.66
C ILE A 91 6.59 0.51 1.45
N GLN A 92 6.03 1.10 2.50
CA GLN A 92 5.62 2.49 2.54
C GLN A 92 6.59 3.30 3.40
N VAL A 93 7.03 4.43 2.89
CA VAL A 93 7.90 5.37 3.59
C VAL A 93 7.18 6.71 3.70
N LEU A 94 7.02 7.20 4.92
CA LEU A 94 6.56 8.56 5.20
C LEU A 94 7.77 9.48 5.27
N LEU A 95 7.73 10.54 4.48
CA LEU A 95 8.73 11.62 4.49
C LEU A 95 8.14 12.89 5.09
N ASP A 96 8.91 13.56 5.95
CA ASP A 96 8.58 14.85 6.56
C ASP A 96 9.66 15.89 6.26
N GLY A 97 9.26 16.99 5.64
CA GLY A 97 10.10 18.16 5.39
C GLY A 97 11.08 18.06 4.23
N GLY A 98 11.09 16.95 3.46
CA GLY A 98 11.98 16.80 2.32
C GLY A 98 11.91 15.42 1.65
N THR A 99 12.94 15.14 0.81
CA THR A 99 13.00 13.91 0.00
C THR A 99 14.29 13.10 0.21
N SER A 100 15.10 13.46 1.21
CA SER A 100 16.34 12.74 1.54
C SER A 100 16.10 11.72 2.65
N ASP A 101 17.04 10.79 2.82
CA ASP A 101 16.96 9.73 3.84
C ASP A 101 16.80 10.28 5.27
N ASP A 102 17.34 11.49 5.54
CA ASP A 102 17.20 12.17 6.85
C ASP A 102 15.76 12.64 7.13
N CYS A 103 14.90 12.69 6.12
CA CYS A 103 13.51 13.09 6.22
C CYS A 103 12.56 11.89 6.42
N VAL A 104 13.08 10.67 6.54
CA VAL A 104 12.27 9.48 6.78
C VAL A 104 11.71 9.53 8.20
N ALA A 105 10.39 9.66 8.31
CA ALA A 105 9.67 9.70 9.58
C ALA A 105 9.15 8.32 10.00
N GLU A 106 8.73 7.49 9.03
CA GLU A 106 8.14 6.18 9.30
C GLU A 106 8.38 5.25 8.10
N VAL A 107 8.56 3.97 8.38
CA VAL A 107 8.58 2.90 7.38
C VAL A 107 7.62 1.79 7.82
N LYS A 108 6.75 1.33 6.90
CA LYS A 108 5.85 0.20 7.14
C LYS A 108 5.95 -0.83 6.02
N LEU A 109 5.88 -2.10 6.40
CA LEU A 109 5.65 -3.21 5.49
C LEU A 109 4.16 -3.50 5.42
N TRP A 110 3.61 -3.58 4.21
CA TRP A 110 2.21 -3.85 3.94
C TRP A 110 2.04 -5.06 3.04
N TYR A 111 0.98 -5.83 3.30
CA TYR A 111 0.51 -6.91 2.43
C TYR A 111 -0.96 -6.72 2.09
N PHE A 112 -1.33 -7.00 0.84
CA PHE A 112 -2.71 -6.98 0.42
C PHE A 112 -3.45 -8.19 1.00
N TYR A 113 -4.51 -7.92 1.75
CA TYR A 113 -5.36 -8.95 2.34
C TYR A 113 -6.52 -9.29 1.41
N GLN A 114 -7.19 -8.29 0.85
CA GLN A 114 -8.33 -8.46 -0.04
C GLN A 114 -8.47 -7.29 -1.01
N THR A 115 -8.82 -7.62 -2.26
CA THR A 115 -9.28 -6.63 -3.25
C THR A 115 -10.64 -7.06 -3.77
N ARG A 116 -11.62 -6.16 -3.74
CA ARG A 116 -13.00 -6.41 -4.16
C ARG A 116 -13.50 -5.28 -5.07
N PRO A 117 -14.01 -5.60 -6.28
CA PRO A 117 -14.66 -4.58 -7.10
C PRO A 117 -15.94 -4.05 -6.43
N VAL A 118 -16.27 -2.80 -6.69
CA VAL A 118 -17.46 -2.12 -6.17
C VAL A 118 -18.29 -1.62 -7.35
N ASP A 119 -19.44 -2.24 -7.58
CA ASP A 119 -20.27 -1.96 -8.75
C ASP A 119 -21.38 -0.96 -8.45
N GLY A 120 -21.36 0.16 -9.20
CA GLY A 120 -22.42 1.17 -9.23
C GLY A 120 -22.37 2.18 -8.07
N ASP A 121 -22.90 3.38 -8.37
CA ASP A 121 -22.82 4.56 -7.51
C ASP A 121 -23.41 4.34 -6.10
N ALA A 122 -24.49 3.56 -5.99
CA ALA A 122 -25.11 3.30 -4.70
C ALA A 122 -24.22 2.46 -3.76
N ALA A 123 -23.50 1.48 -4.29
CA ALA A 123 -22.56 0.68 -3.53
C ALA A 123 -21.31 1.51 -3.18
N TRP A 124 -20.81 2.31 -4.11
CA TRP A 124 -19.71 3.23 -3.90
C TRP A 124 -20.00 4.24 -2.80
N ASN A 125 -21.13 4.95 -2.86
CA ASN A 125 -21.52 5.91 -1.84
C ASN A 125 -21.71 5.25 -0.46
N ARG A 126 -22.30 4.05 -0.41
CA ARG A 126 -22.41 3.29 0.84
C ARG A 126 -21.05 2.91 1.42
N LEU A 127 -20.10 2.51 0.56
CA LEU A 127 -18.73 2.21 0.96
C LEU A 127 -18.09 3.43 1.62
N LEU A 128 -18.09 4.58 0.96
CA LEU A 128 -17.48 5.82 1.46
C LEU A 128 -18.14 6.35 2.74
N ASP A 129 -19.47 6.35 2.79
CA ASP A 129 -20.23 7.01 3.86
C ASP A 129 -20.38 6.14 5.12
N ARG A 130 -20.24 4.82 5.00
CA ARG A 130 -20.56 3.88 6.08
C ARG A 130 -19.53 2.79 6.30
N GLU A 131 -19.15 2.05 5.25
CA GLU A 131 -18.31 0.85 5.43
C GLU A 131 -16.89 1.24 5.81
N LEU A 132 -16.29 2.23 5.13
CA LEU A 132 -14.95 2.71 5.45
C LEU A 132 -14.80 3.30 6.85
N VAL A 133 -15.88 3.86 7.40
CA VAL A 133 -15.83 4.62 8.65
C VAL A 133 -16.44 3.88 9.84
N GLN A 134 -16.74 2.60 9.70
CA GLN A 134 -17.25 1.78 10.80
C GLN A 134 -16.24 1.75 11.98
N PRO A 135 -16.69 1.51 13.23
CA PRO A 135 -15.81 1.58 14.39
C PRO A 135 -14.75 0.48 14.42
N GLU A 136 -15.04 -0.66 13.83
CA GLU A 136 -14.22 -1.88 13.90
C GLU A 136 -14.28 -2.65 12.59
N TRP A 137 -13.19 -3.36 12.28
CA TRP A 137 -13.12 -4.36 11.21
C TRP A 137 -12.73 -5.70 11.78
N ASP A 138 -13.41 -6.75 11.33
CA ASP A 138 -13.09 -8.15 11.63
C ASP A 138 -12.43 -8.79 10.40
N LEU A 139 -11.17 -9.19 10.54
CA LEU A 139 -10.44 -9.99 9.56
C LEU A 139 -10.16 -11.36 10.17
N ASP A 140 -10.93 -12.37 9.77
CA ASP A 140 -10.79 -13.77 10.22
C ASP A 140 -10.75 -13.93 11.76
N GLY A 141 -11.57 -13.14 12.48
CA GLY A 141 -11.65 -13.14 13.94
C GLY A 141 -10.65 -12.21 14.64
N GLN A 142 -9.82 -11.48 13.88
CA GLN A 142 -8.95 -10.44 14.41
C GLN A 142 -9.67 -9.09 14.30
N ILE A 143 -9.92 -8.44 15.45
CA ILE A 143 -10.63 -7.17 15.51
C ILE A 143 -9.65 -6.01 15.47
N PHE A 144 -9.82 -5.15 14.48
CA PHE A 144 -9.08 -3.91 14.31
C PHE A 144 -9.99 -2.74 14.66
N THR A 145 -9.53 -1.81 15.49
CA THR A 145 -10.24 -0.59 15.88
C THR A 145 -9.65 0.62 15.18
N LYS A 146 -10.40 1.70 15.04
CA LYS A 146 -9.89 2.92 14.38
C LYS A 146 -8.60 3.41 15.04
N ALA A 147 -7.56 3.63 14.24
CA ALA A 147 -6.35 4.33 14.64
C ALA A 147 -6.55 5.86 14.71
N TRP A 148 -7.59 6.38 14.04
CA TRP A 148 -7.91 7.81 13.96
C TRP A 148 -9.37 8.08 14.35
N ASP A 149 -9.63 9.22 15.00
CA ASP A 149 -11.00 9.68 15.31
C ASP A 149 -11.75 10.24 14.09
N ASN A 150 -11.24 10.05 12.88
CA ASN A 150 -11.85 10.56 11.67
C ASN A 150 -13.24 9.96 11.44
N THR A 151 -14.19 10.84 11.11
CA THR A 151 -15.55 10.44 10.73
C THR A 151 -15.75 10.29 9.23
N ARG A 152 -14.71 10.62 8.44
CA ARG A 152 -14.67 10.50 6.99
C ARG A 152 -13.31 9.95 6.58
N PRO A 153 -13.24 9.19 5.47
CA PRO A 153 -11.97 8.75 4.94
C PRO A 153 -11.13 9.93 4.47
N VAL A 154 -9.81 9.76 4.53
CA VAL A 154 -8.85 10.73 4.00
C VAL A 154 -8.72 10.52 2.50
N ALA A 155 -9.00 11.55 1.71
CA ALA A 155 -8.83 11.53 0.26
C ALA A 155 -7.38 11.83 -0.10
N MET A 156 -6.82 11.05 -1.02
CA MET A 156 -5.48 11.23 -1.55
C MET A 156 -5.40 10.72 -2.98
N THR A 157 -4.45 11.22 -3.77
CA THR A 157 -4.17 10.73 -5.13
C THR A 157 -2.78 10.16 -5.17
N GLU A 158 -2.64 8.95 -5.66
CA GLU A 158 -1.37 8.28 -5.87
C GLU A 158 -0.96 8.34 -7.34
N THR A 159 0.26 8.86 -7.60
CA THR A 159 0.94 8.72 -8.89
C THR A 159 1.86 7.50 -8.83
N THR A 160 1.69 6.55 -9.74
CA THR A 160 2.46 5.30 -9.79
C THR A 160 3.30 5.22 -11.06
N TRP A 161 4.60 4.90 -10.91
CA TRP A 161 5.58 4.65 -11.97
C TRP A 161 5.76 3.15 -12.18
N LEU A 162 5.82 2.73 -13.45
CA LEU A 162 6.04 1.34 -13.85
C LEU A 162 7.35 1.21 -14.66
N HIS A 163 7.83 -0.02 -14.84
CA HIS A 163 9.07 -0.32 -15.57
C HIS A 163 9.09 0.12 -17.04
N ASP A 164 7.94 0.31 -17.66
CA ASP A 164 7.80 0.75 -19.04
C ASP A 164 7.73 2.28 -19.20
N ASP A 165 8.18 3.01 -18.17
CA ASP A 165 8.10 4.47 -18.05
C ASP A 165 6.67 5.02 -18.09
N SER A 166 5.66 4.16 -18.02
CA SER A 166 4.28 4.58 -17.91
C SER A 166 3.95 5.07 -16.50
N ARG A 167 2.96 5.97 -16.42
CA ARG A 167 2.42 6.46 -15.15
C ARG A 167 0.92 6.27 -15.10
N SER A 168 0.41 6.07 -13.89
CA SER A 168 -1.02 6.09 -13.65
C SER A 168 -1.34 6.90 -12.40
N GLU A 169 -2.56 7.41 -12.33
CA GLU A 169 -3.09 8.07 -11.15
C GLU A 169 -4.28 7.27 -10.62
N THR A 170 -4.39 7.17 -9.30
CA THR A 170 -5.46 6.49 -8.60
C THR A 170 -5.90 7.37 -7.44
N ASP A 171 -7.19 7.72 -7.41
CA ASP A 171 -7.79 8.39 -6.26
C ASP A 171 -8.14 7.37 -5.19
N GLN A 172 -7.75 7.66 -3.96
CA GLN A 172 -7.91 6.78 -2.80
C GLN A 172 -8.64 7.52 -1.68
N PHE A 173 -9.49 6.79 -0.97
CA PHE A 173 -10.21 7.24 0.22
C PHE A 173 -9.89 6.26 1.33
N VAL A 174 -9.05 6.65 2.29
CA VAL A 174 -8.38 5.72 3.21
C VAL A 174 -8.81 5.96 4.64
N MET A 175 -9.05 4.86 5.36
CA MET A 175 -9.12 4.80 6.81
C MET A 175 -8.10 3.80 7.32
N ILE A 176 -7.49 4.11 8.47
CA ILE A 176 -6.54 3.22 9.15
C ILE A 176 -7.17 2.71 10.45
N TYR A 177 -6.98 1.43 10.66
CA TYR A 177 -7.36 0.70 11.86
C TYR A 177 -6.12 0.01 12.43
N GLU A 178 -6.16 -0.38 13.68
CA GLU A 178 -5.04 -1.04 14.35
C GLU A 178 -5.53 -2.07 15.35
N ARG A 179 -4.67 -3.03 15.65
CA ARG A 179 -4.82 -3.95 16.77
C ARG A 179 -3.46 -4.19 17.43
N PRO A 180 -3.41 -4.36 18.77
CA PRO A 180 -2.15 -4.70 19.42
C PRO A 180 -1.71 -6.12 19.04
N LEU A 181 -0.40 -6.31 18.89
CA LEU A 181 0.20 -7.63 18.80
C LEU A 181 0.43 -8.22 20.20
N ALA A 182 0.37 -9.55 20.31
CA ALA A 182 0.58 -10.22 21.57
C ALA A 182 2.06 -10.09 22.04
N ASP A 183 2.24 -9.89 23.35
CA ASP A 183 3.56 -9.89 24.01
C ASP A 183 4.56 -8.80 23.50
N THR A 184 4.09 -7.79 22.79
CA THR A 184 4.89 -6.65 22.32
C THR A 184 4.12 -5.34 22.48
N ASP A 185 4.83 -4.20 22.36
CA ASP A 185 4.21 -2.89 22.25
C ASP A 185 3.88 -2.52 20.79
N ASP A 186 4.14 -3.44 19.84
CA ASP A 186 3.88 -3.25 18.42
C ASP A 186 2.38 -3.41 18.10
N VAL A 187 1.98 -2.81 17.00
CA VAL A 187 0.62 -2.91 16.45
C VAL A 187 0.66 -3.47 15.03
N GLU A 188 -0.34 -4.24 14.68
CA GLU A 188 -0.67 -4.48 13.29
C GLU A 188 -1.70 -3.44 12.84
N VAL A 189 -1.44 -2.83 11.71
CA VAL A 189 -2.33 -1.83 11.12
C VAL A 189 -3.12 -2.44 9.97
N LEU A 190 -4.36 -1.98 9.79
CA LEU A 190 -5.22 -2.32 8.66
C LEU A 190 -5.53 -1.04 7.89
N MET A 191 -5.14 -1.01 6.63
CA MET A 191 -5.58 -0.01 5.67
C MET A 191 -6.87 -0.48 5.00
N VAL A 192 -7.91 0.33 5.08
CA VAL A 192 -9.16 0.16 4.36
C VAL A 192 -9.27 1.29 3.36
N ALA A 193 -9.06 0.99 2.08
CA ALA A 193 -9.03 1.97 1.02
C ALA A 193 -10.14 1.70 0.00
N ALA A 194 -10.92 2.74 -0.32
CA ALA A 194 -11.74 2.75 -1.52
C ALA A 194 -10.92 3.45 -2.63
N GLU A 195 -10.78 2.79 -3.76
CA GLU A 195 -10.02 3.30 -4.90
C GLU A 195 -10.92 3.59 -6.08
N GLU A 196 -10.70 4.75 -6.71
CA GLU A 196 -11.29 5.11 -7.99
C GLU A 196 -10.18 5.29 -9.03
N LYS A 197 -10.32 4.60 -10.15
CA LYS A 197 -9.42 4.74 -11.29
C LYS A 197 -10.19 4.93 -12.58
N ILE A 198 -9.77 5.90 -13.39
CA ILE A 198 -10.39 6.13 -14.69
C ILE A 198 -9.73 5.22 -15.74
N LEU A 199 -10.46 4.22 -16.21
CA LEU A 199 -10.05 3.33 -17.29
C LEU A 199 -11.00 3.47 -18.48
N HIS A 200 -10.48 3.74 -19.68
CA HIS A 200 -11.29 3.89 -20.90
C HIS A 200 -12.47 4.86 -20.75
N ASN A 201 -12.26 6.01 -20.07
CA ASN A 201 -13.29 7.00 -19.73
C ASN A 201 -14.42 6.47 -18.82
N ARG A 202 -14.16 5.44 -18.03
CA ARG A 202 -15.08 4.93 -17.00
C ARG A 202 -14.37 4.88 -15.65
N ALA A 203 -15.08 5.26 -14.61
CA ALA A 203 -14.61 5.04 -13.26
C ALA A 203 -14.74 3.55 -12.93
N GLU A 204 -13.65 2.94 -12.51
CA GLU A 204 -13.62 1.61 -11.90
C GLU A 204 -13.33 1.80 -10.41
N HIS A 205 -14.15 1.16 -9.60
CA HIS A 205 -14.11 1.27 -8.15
C HIS A 205 -13.72 -0.05 -7.51
N SER A 206 -12.91 0.02 -6.48
CA SER A 206 -12.54 -1.15 -5.67
C SER A 206 -12.43 -0.82 -4.19
N LEU A 207 -12.66 -1.82 -3.35
CA LEU A 207 -12.26 -1.84 -1.95
C LEU A 207 -10.98 -2.65 -1.84
N ILE A 208 -9.97 -2.06 -1.20
CA ILE A 208 -8.70 -2.69 -0.89
C ILE A 208 -8.57 -2.79 0.62
N LEU A 209 -8.26 -3.97 1.12
CA LEU A 209 -7.81 -4.21 2.48
C LEU A 209 -6.35 -4.63 2.44
N GLY A 210 -5.54 -4.00 3.26
CA GLY A 210 -4.14 -4.37 3.42
C GLY A 210 -3.74 -4.28 4.88
N THR A 211 -2.96 -5.25 5.36
CA THR A 211 -2.43 -5.25 6.72
C THR A 211 -0.94 -4.99 6.72
N GLY A 212 -0.43 -4.40 7.77
CA GLY A 212 0.97 -4.01 7.83
C GLY A 212 1.50 -3.80 9.23
N VAL A 213 2.82 -3.69 9.30
CA VAL A 213 3.57 -3.49 10.54
C VAL A 213 4.66 -2.45 10.35
N ASP A 214 5.10 -1.86 11.44
CA ASP A 214 6.23 -0.94 11.43
C ASP A 214 7.54 -1.68 11.17
N LEU A 215 8.39 -1.08 10.34
CA LEU A 215 9.76 -1.47 10.13
C LEU A 215 10.71 -0.38 10.62
N SER A 216 11.77 -0.80 11.28
CA SER A 216 12.96 0.01 11.46
C SER A 216 13.80 -0.01 10.17
N PRO A 217 14.59 1.02 9.85
CA PRO A 217 15.54 0.98 8.72
C PRO A 217 16.57 -0.15 8.79
N THR A 218 16.74 -0.79 9.95
CA THR A 218 17.61 -1.96 10.16
C THR A 218 16.92 -3.28 9.89
N ASP A 219 15.59 -3.31 9.73
CA ASP A 219 14.81 -4.54 9.51
C ASP A 219 14.80 -4.96 8.03
N PHE A 220 15.38 -4.15 7.17
CA PHE A 220 15.57 -4.50 5.75
C PHE A 220 16.85 -3.89 5.22
N LYS A 221 17.37 -4.45 4.15
CA LYS A 221 18.49 -3.88 3.40
C LYS A 221 18.24 -3.97 1.91
N PHE A 222 18.62 -2.91 1.22
CA PHE A 222 18.60 -2.87 -0.24
C PHE A 222 19.61 -3.89 -0.82
N ILE A 223 19.18 -4.53 -1.92
CA ILE A 223 20.00 -5.39 -2.77
C ILE A 223 19.93 -4.89 -4.21
N SER A 224 21.07 -4.91 -4.91
CA SER A 224 21.22 -4.45 -6.30
C SER A 224 21.04 -5.59 -7.30
#